data_af8c2a5f0e7745ab74615959edd19a60
#
_entry.id   af8c2a5f0e7745ab74615959edd19a60
#
_cell.length_a   1.000
_cell.length_b   1.000
_cell.length_c   1.000
_cell.angle_alpha   90.00
_cell.angle_beta   90.00
_cell.angle_gamma   90.00
#
_symmetry.space_group_name_H-M   'P 1'
#
loop_
_entity.id
_entity.type
_entity.pdbx_description
1 polymer ?
#
loop_
_entity_poly.entity_id
_entity_poly.type
_entity_poly.pdbx_seq_one_letter_code
_entity_poly.pdbx_strand_id
1 'polypeptide(L)'
;SCLAGCASSTPAAQTTAAATETTTEATTEAAAETAAEAEDYGTVVIENGDRTVTFTEMPTGVLCANLYSAENMVMLGLGDYIVGKNVHTNPAEVPLPELADAFENIPEIERSNENAVASGADLLIGQISAFKDTAWGSYEQLESEGINCLTITGTIVPDETVEDIYTDIENLGKIFKVEDKAAALIADMKASIADTNGKVAGVAEADKPKVFVFDSSKEDQIYTTSSGLESNLIELAGGINTTRGQADSRWFNTSVETLVAANPDIIIINDYGSQTVEEKIAYITGNPACSEIPAVVNNKFLVIPLVCVMQDIRAANACRTMAEYFYPELFA
;
A
#
# COMPACT_ATOMS: atom_id res chain seq x y z
N SER A 1 3.25 -61.26 10.68
CA SER A 1 2.38 -62.39 10.38
C SER A 1 1.33 -61.91 9.37
N CYS A 2 1.50 -62.22 8.12
CA CYS A 2 0.92 -63.38 7.36
C CYS A 2 -0.54 -63.14 7.04
N LEU A 3 -1.07 -63.23 5.89
CA LEU A 3 -0.94 -63.84 4.58
C LEU A 3 -2.24 -63.50 3.82
N ALA A 4 -2.27 -63.05 2.63
CA ALA A 4 -2.20 -63.76 1.38
C ALA A 4 -3.53 -64.38 0.88
N GLY A 5 -3.83 -64.19 -0.35
CA GLY A 5 -4.49 -65.08 -1.28
C GLY A 5 -5.48 -64.40 -2.19
N CYS A 6 -5.18 -64.05 -3.45
CA CYS A 6 -5.23 -64.89 -4.69
C CYS A 6 -6.63 -65.42 -4.95
N ALA A 7 -7.26 -65.35 -6.09
CA ALA A 7 -6.95 -65.27 -7.49
C ALA A 7 -8.27 -65.50 -8.33
N SER A 8 -8.34 -64.92 -9.51
CA SER A 8 -8.70 -65.48 -10.84
C SER A 8 -10.09 -66.03 -11.02
N SER A 9 -10.81 -65.79 -12.11
CA SER A 9 -10.55 -66.01 -13.52
C SER A 9 -11.79 -65.66 -14.37
N THR A 10 -11.54 -65.18 -15.57
CA THR A 10 -12.42 -65.11 -16.77
C THR A 10 -12.87 -66.53 -17.22
N PRO A 11 -13.77 -66.76 -18.21
CA PRO A 11 -14.11 -65.98 -19.42
C PRO A 11 -15.55 -66.07 -20.02
N ALA A 12 -15.82 -65.17 -20.97
CA ALA A 12 -16.50 -65.23 -22.23
C ALA A 12 -17.82 -65.96 -22.44
N ALA A 13 -18.76 -65.32 -23.16
CA ALA A 13 -19.27 -65.74 -24.47
C ALA A 13 -20.15 -64.68 -25.13
N GLN A 14 -19.90 -64.48 -26.42
CA GLN A 14 -20.65 -63.68 -27.38
C GLN A 14 -22.02 -64.33 -27.70
N THR A 15 -23.01 -63.46 -28.00
CA THR A 15 -23.96 -63.78 -29.05
C THR A 15 -24.54 -62.49 -29.66
N THR A 16 -24.47 -62.45 -30.97
CA THR A 16 -25.00 -61.49 -31.95
C THR A 16 -26.50 -61.59 -32.14
N ALA A 17 -27.19 -60.45 -32.34
CA ALA A 17 -28.28 -60.32 -33.38
C ALA A 17 -28.75 -58.81 -33.43
N ALA A 18 -28.51 -58.30 -34.61
CA ALA A 18 -29.35 -57.65 -35.63
C ALA A 18 -30.24 -56.44 -35.21
N ALA A 19 -29.88 -55.38 -35.83
CA ALA A 19 -30.52 -54.18 -36.37
C ALA A 19 -32.05 -53.99 -36.26
N THR A 20 -32.43 -52.76 -35.84
CA THR A 20 -33.52 -52.03 -36.49
C THR A 20 -33.20 -50.50 -36.33
N GLU A 21 -33.04 -49.83 -37.45
CA GLU A 21 -32.93 -48.43 -37.59
C GLU A 21 -34.25 -47.74 -37.18
N THR A 22 -34.18 -46.78 -36.28
CA THR A 22 -35.24 -45.77 -36.15
C THR A 22 -34.54 -44.38 -36.04
N THR A 23 -34.64 -43.70 -37.14
CA THR A 23 -34.22 -42.31 -37.28
C THR A 23 -35.09 -41.46 -36.38
N THR A 24 -34.51 -40.87 -35.36
CA THR A 24 -35.12 -39.75 -34.60
C THR A 24 -34.21 -38.58 -34.80
N GLU A 25 -34.71 -37.57 -35.51
CA GLU A 25 -34.11 -36.27 -35.63
C GLU A 25 -33.93 -35.64 -34.23
N ALA A 26 -32.70 -35.57 -33.76
CA ALA A 26 -32.35 -34.77 -32.62
C ALA A 26 -32.17 -33.32 -33.11
N THR A 27 -33.14 -32.50 -32.82
CA THR A 27 -33.05 -31.04 -32.92
C THR A 27 -31.91 -30.58 -32.01
N THR A 28 -30.83 -30.20 -32.63
CA THR A 28 -29.72 -29.51 -31.93
C THR A 28 -30.17 -28.09 -31.65
N GLU A 29 -30.71 -27.86 -30.47
CA GLU A 29 -30.81 -26.50 -29.92
C GLU A 29 -29.38 -26.02 -29.64
N ALA A 30 -28.84 -25.27 -30.59
CA ALA A 30 -27.64 -24.50 -30.37
C ALA A 30 -27.97 -23.48 -29.29
N ALA A 31 -27.44 -23.67 -28.08
CA ALA A 31 -27.33 -22.62 -27.10
C ALA A 31 -26.54 -21.47 -27.76
N ALA A 32 -27.25 -20.44 -28.14
CA ALA A 32 -26.64 -19.17 -28.47
C ALA A 32 -26.08 -18.62 -27.12
N GLU A 33 -24.82 -18.89 -26.89
CA GLU A 33 -24.01 -18.15 -25.96
C GLU A 33 -24.02 -16.70 -26.49
N THR A 34 -24.86 -15.87 -25.90
CA THR A 34 -24.79 -14.44 -26.12
C THR A 34 -23.40 -14.00 -25.65
N ALA A 35 -22.49 -13.83 -26.61
CA ALA A 35 -21.30 -13.05 -26.41
C ALA A 35 -21.81 -11.67 -25.93
N ALA A 36 -21.64 -11.36 -24.64
CA ALA A 36 -21.76 -10.01 -24.13
C ALA A 36 -20.81 -9.20 -25.01
N GLU A 37 -21.35 -8.21 -25.73
CA GLU A 37 -20.53 -7.24 -26.43
C GLU A 37 -19.59 -6.68 -25.36
N ALA A 38 -18.28 -6.84 -25.57
CA ALA A 38 -17.27 -6.22 -24.74
C ALA A 38 -17.53 -4.73 -24.83
N GLU A 39 -17.98 -4.12 -23.72
CA GLU A 39 -18.14 -2.67 -23.67
C GLU A 39 -16.82 -2.03 -24.10
N ASP A 40 -16.88 -1.11 -25.06
CA ASP A 40 -15.69 -0.36 -25.53
C ASP A 40 -15.05 0.30 -24.31
N TYR A 41 -13.79 -0.03 -24.02
CA TYR A 41 -13.05 0.55 -22.88
C TYR A 41 -13.03 2.07 -22.94
N GLY A 42 -12.99 2.64 -24.16
CA GLY A 42 -12.89 4.06 -24.39
C GLY A 42 -11.48 4.60 -24.10
N THR A 43 -11.40 5.88 -23.78
CA THR A 43 -10.14 6.53 -23.44
C THR A 43 -10.22 7.05 -22.00
N VAL A 44 -9.26 6.65 -21.18
CA VAL A 44 -9.09 7.15 -19.81
C VAL A 44 -7.83 8.02 -19.76
N VAL A 45 -8.00 9.26 -19.30
CA VAL A 45 -6.92 10.25 -19.18
C VAL A 45 -6.72 10.54 -17.69
N ILE A 46 -5.51 10.37 -17.22
CA ILE A 46 -5.11 10.63 -15.83
C ILE A 46 -4.08 11.76 -15.80
N GLU A 47 -4.43 12.84 -15.11
CA GLU A 47 -3.46 13.87 -14.75
C GLU A 47 -2.60 13.37 -13.59
N ASN A 48 -1.30 13.26 -13.81
CA ASN A 48 -0.36 12.65 -12.86
C ASN A 48 0.85 13.56 -12.64
N GLY A 49 0.66 14.61 -11.85
CA GLY A 49 1.62 15.68 -11.67
C GLY A 49 1.70 16.58 -12.91
N ASP A 50 2.88 16.76 -13.47
CA ASP A 50 3.14 17.46 -14.73
C ASP A 50 2.99 16.56 -15.96
N ARG A 51 2.60 15.29 -15.76
CA ARG A 51 2.42 14.29 -16.82
C ARG A 51 0.93 13.97 -17.00
N THR A 52 0.57 13.67 -18.24
CA THR A 52 -0.74 13.11 -18.60
C THR A 52 -0.54 11.68 -19.06
N VAL A 53 -1.20 10.72 -18.39
CA VAL A 53 -1.15 9.29 -18.75
C VAL A 53 -2.47 8.90 -19.40
N THR A 54 -2.41 8.38 -20.63
CA THR A 54 -3.59 8.01 -21.41
C THR A 54 -3.66 6.51 -21.60
N PHE A 55 -4.81 5.93 -21.26
CA PHE A 55 -5.13 4.53 -21.46
C PHE A 55 -6.21 4.42 -22.53
N THR A 56 -5.94 3.66 -23.59
CA THR A 56 -6.89 3.33 -24.66
C THR A 56 -7.44 1.92 -24.54
N GLU A 57 -6.83 1.14 -23.64
CA GLU A 57 -7.25 -0.20 -23.26
C GLU A 57 -6.96 -0.41 -21.76
N MET A 58 -7.68 -1.32 -21.14
CA MET A 58 -7.48 -1.65 -19.73
C MET A 58 -6.13 -2.38 -19.57
N PRO A 59 -5.28 -1.97 -18.62
CA PRO A 59 -4.05 -2.70 -18.34
C PRO A 59 -4.32 -4.17 -18.01
N THR A 60 -3.47 -5.06 -18.48
CA THR A 60 -3.57 -6.50 -18.29
C THR A 60 -2.59 -7.03 -17.26
N GLY A 61 -1.52 -6.29 -16.99
CA GLY A 61 -0.49 -6.65 -16.03
C GLY A 61 0.09 -5.45 -15.31
N VAL A 62 0.01 -5.43 -13.98
CA VAL A 62 0.51 -4.33 -13.16
C VAL A 62 1.71 -4.78 -12.35
N LEU A 63 2.81 -4.04 -12.47
CA LEU A 63 3.96 -4.15 -11.57
C LEU A 63 3.84 -3.09 -10.48
N CYS A 64 3.71 -3.54 -9.24
CA CYS A 64 3.62 -2.68 -8.07
C CYS A 64 5.02 -2.46 -7.48
N ALA A 65 5.56 -1.25 -7.57
CA ALA A 65 6.87 -0.93 -7.04
C ALA A 65 6.94 -0.92 -5.51
N ASN A 66 5.79 -1.00 -4.82
CA ASN A 66 5.66 -0.93 -3.37
C ASN A 66 4.53 -1.84 -2.88
N LEU A 67 4.61 -2.30 -1.62
CA LEU A 67 3.54 -3.08 -0.99
C LEU A 67 2.21 -2.31 -0.97
N TYR A 68 2.24 -1.03 -0.59
CA TYR A 68 1.04 -0.21 -0.46
C TYR A 68 0.30 0.01 -1.78
N SER A 69 0.97 0.15 -2.92
CA SER A 69 0.29 0.19 -4.22
C SER A 69 -0.42 -1.14 -4.54
N ALA A 70 0.19 -2.27 -4.18
CA ALA A 70 -0.44 -3.58 -4.34
C ALA A 70 -1.63 -3.77 -3.39
N GLU A 71 -1.54 -3.34 -2.13
CA GLU A 71 -2.66 -3.40 -1.20
C GLU A 71 -3.86 -2.56 -1.65
N ASN A 72 -3.61 -1.35 -2.16
CA ASN A 72 -4.66 -0.50 -2.71
C ASN A 72 -5.39 -1.20 -3.87
N MET A 73 -4.66 -1.88 -4.75
CA MET A 73 -5.26 -2.67 -5.83
C MET A 73 -6.05 -3.88 -5.31
N VAL A 74 -5.48 -4.64 -4.38
CA VAL A 74 -6.15 -5.82 -3.80
C VAL A 74 -7.46 -5.43 -3.11
N MET A 75 -7.49 -4.30 -2.39
CA MET A 75 -8.72 -3.78 -1.77
C MET A 75 -9.82 -3.42 -2.78
N LEU A 76 -9.44 -3.03 -4.00
CA LEU A 76 -10.39 -2.79 -5.09
C LEU A 76 -10.81 -4.08 -5.82
N GLY A 77 -10.29 -5.24 -5.42
CA GLY A 77 -10.53 -6.52 -6.09
C GLY A 77 -9.72 -6.68 -7.38
N LEU A 78 -8.59 -5.98 -7.51
CA LEU A 78 -7.74 -5.96 -8.68
C LEU A 78 -6.46 -6.81 -8.51
N GLY A 79 -6.43 -7.71 -7.53
CA GLY A 79 -5.26 -8.54 -7.25
C GLY A 79 -4.82 -9.40 -8.43
N ASP A 80 -5.77 -9.90 -9.24
CA ASP A 80 -5.48 -10.75 -10.40
C ASP A 80 -4.73 -10.01 -11.53
N TYR A 81 -4.75 -8.68 -11.54
CA TYR A 81 -3.99 -7.86 -12.49
C TYR A 81 -2.52 -7.69 -12.08
N ILE A 82 -2.16 -8.00 -10.83
CA ILE A 82 -0.80 -7.79 -10.32
C ILE A 82 0.11 -8.91 -10.81
N VAL A 83 1.03 -8.61 -11.72
CA VAL A 83 2.02 -9.56 -12.24
C VAL A 83 3.26 -9.66 -11.35
N GLY A 84 3.45 -8.71 -10.45
CA GLY A 84 4.52 -8.72 -9.47
C GLY A 84 4.56 -7.48 -8.60
N LYS A 85 5.27 -7.59 -7.50
CA LYS A 85 5.60 -6.47 -6.62
C LYS A 85 7.09 -6.48 -6.28
N ASN A 86 7.61 -5.32 -5.90
CA ASN A 86 8.99 -5.24 -5.44
C ASN A 86 9.24 -6.18 -4.26
N VAL A 87 10.41 -6.81 -4.25
CA VAL A 87 10.89 -7.59 -3.11
C VAL A 87 10.89 -6.71 -1.86
N HIS A 88 10.26 -7.19 -0.79
CA HIS A 88 10.35 -6.48 0.48
C HIS A 88 11.74 -6.71 1.11
N THR A 89 12.29 -5.64 1.66
CA THR A 89 13.60 -5.67 2.35
C THR A 89 13.47 -5.44 3.84
N ASN A 90 12.27 -5.09 4.30
CA ASN A 90 11.97 -4.79 5.69
C ASN A 90 10.96 -5.81 6.25
N PRO A 91 11.27 -6.49 7.37
CA PRO A 91 10.35 -7.44 8.00
C PRO A 91 8.99 -6.86 8.41
N ALA A 92 8.90 -5.54 8.61
CA ALA A 92 7.64 -4.85 8.93
C ALA A 92 6.75 -4.62 7.69
N GLU A 93 7.28 -4.75 6.48
CA GLU A 93 6.52 -4.61 5.23
C GLU A 93 5.85 -5.94 4.83
N VAL A 94 4.87 -6.35 5.62
CA VAL A 94 4.05 -7.53 5.33
C VAL A 94 2.63 -7.10 4.94
N PRO A 95 1.95 -7.85 4.05
CA PRO A 95 0.55 -7.59 3.73
C PRO A 95 -0.32 -7.55 4.98
N LEU A 96 -1.40 -6.74 4.93
CA LEU A 96 -2.43 -6.80 5.96
C LEU A 96 -2.94 -8.25 6.12
N PRO A 97 -3.16 -8.75 7.35
CA PRO A 97 -3.59 -10.13 7.56
C PRO A 97 -4.83 -10.54 6.77
N GLU A 98 -5.79 -9.63 6.62
CA GLU A 98 -7.01 -9.83 5.83
C GLU A 98 -6.77 -9.89 4.33
N LEU A 99 -5.62 -9.43 3.84
CA LEU A 99 -5.23 -9.46 2.43
C LEU A 99 -4.19 -10.55 2.13
N ALA A 100 -3.68 -11.25 3.13
CA ALA A 100 -2.56 -12.18 3.01
C ALA A 100 -2.77 -13.24 1.92
N ASP A 101 -3.97 -13.82 1.84
CA ASP A 101 -4.31 -14.85 0.86
C ASP A 101 -4.17 -14.34 -0.59
N ALA A 102 -4.53 -13.07 -0.84
CA ALA A 102 -4.40 -12.47 -2.16
C ALA A 102 -2.94 -12.26 -2.58
N PHE A 103 -2.03 -12.17 -1.60
CA PHE A 103 -0.61 -11.98 -1.86
C PHE A 103 0.18 -13.29 -2.04
N GLU A 104 -0.39 -14.46 -1.70
CA GLU A 104 0.32 -15.74 -1.80
C GLU A 104 0.86 -16.04 -3.21
N ASN A 105 0.15 -15.59 -4.23
CA ASN A 105 0.49 -15.86 -5.63
C ASN A 105 1.09 -14.64 -6.37
N ILE A 106 1.30 -13.52 -5.69
CA ILE A 106 1.92 -12.34 -6.29
C ILE A 106 3.45 -12.49 -6.22
N PRO A 107 4.15 -12.60 -7.37
CA PRO A 107 5.60 -12.75 -7.37
C PRO A 107 6.31 -11.54 -6.77
N GLU A 108 7.38 -11.79 -6.03
CA GLU A 108 8.33 -10.76 -5.67
C GLU A 108 9.39 -10.61 -6.77
N ILE A 109 9.61 -9.37 -7.21
CA ILE A 109 10.49 -9.04 -8.33
C ILE A 109 11.56 -8.07 -7.85
N GLU A 110 12.83 -8.43 -8.08
CA GLU A 110 13.95 -7.51 -7.80
C GLU A 110 13.91 -6.32 -8.74
N ARG A 111 14.19 -5.15 -8.18
CA ARG A 111 14.10 -3.87 -8.87
C ARG A 111 15.19 -3.73 -9.93
N SER A 112 14.79 -3.78 -11.19
CA SER A 112 15.58 -3.43 -12.36
C SER A 112 14.67 -3.19 -13.56
N ASN A 113 15.14 -2.47 -14.57
CA ASN A 113 14.39 -2.29 -15.81
C ASN A 113 14.21 -3.62 -16.56
N GLU A 114 15.23 -4.45 -16.62
CA GLU A 114 15.14 -5.78 -17.24
C GLU A 114 14.00 -6.63 -16.61
N ASN A 115 13.90 -6.60 -15.28
CA ASN A 115 12.86 -7.33 -14.57
C ASN A 115 11.49 -6.71 -14.76
N ALA A 116 11.39 -5.38 -14.90
CA ALA A 116 10.11 -4.73 -15.23
C ALA A 116 9.58 -5.23 -16.58
N VAL A 117 10.41 -5.25 -17.61
CA VAL A 117 10.05 -5.77 -18.93
C VAL A 117 9.74 -7.27 -18.88
N ALA A 118 10.57 -8.06 -18.19
CA ALA A 118 10.40 -9.50 -18.07
C ALA A 118 9.12 -9.90 -17.30
N SER A 119 8.59 -9.02 -16.46
CA SER A 119 7.34 -9.28 -15.72
C SER A 119 6.10 -9.37 -16.60
N GLY A 120 6.16 -8.82 -17.82
CA GLY A 120 5.02 -8.71 -18.72
C GLY A 120 4.02 -7.61 -18.31
N ALA A 121 4.42 -6.70 -17.44
CA ALA A 121 3.59 -5.56 -17.07
C ALA A 121 3.41 -4.59 -18.23
N ASP A 122 2.21 -4.03 -18.33
CA ASP A 122 1.87 -2.90 -19.22
C ASP A 122 1.55 -1.62 -18.41
N LEU A 123 1.57 -1.74 -17.07
CA LEU A 123 1.47 -0.62 -16.14
C LEU A 123 2.43 -0.84 -14.96
N LEU A 124 3.20 0.19 -14.61
CA LEU A 124 4.00 0.24 -13.38
C LEU A 124 3.47 1.36 -12.48
N ILE A 125 3.16 1.00 -11.24
CA ILE A 125 2.71 1.94 -10.20
C ILE A 125 3.79 2.06 -9.13
N GLY A 126 4.24 3.27 -8.85
CA GLY A 126 5.27 3.48 -7.83
C GLY A 126 5.42 4.92 -7.39
N GLN A 127 6.21 5.11 -6.35
CA GLN A 127 6.68 6.44 -5.94
C GLN A 127 7.54 7.04 -7.05
N ILE A 128 7.73 8.36 -7.03
CA ILE A 128 8.60 9.04 -8.01
C ILE A 128 10.01 8.45 -8.06
N SER A 129 10.51 7.93 -6.95
CA SER A 129 11.81 7.26 -6.88
C SER A 129 11.89 5.94 -7.67
N ALA A 130 10.76 5.35 -8.03
CA ALA A 130 10.69 4.15 -8.86
C ALA A 130 11.08 4.43 -10.32
N PHE A 131 10.85 5.68 -10.78
CA PHE A 131 11.03 6.10 -12.17
C PHE A 131 12.39 6.77 -12.41
N LYS A 132 13.45 6.04 -12.07
CA LYS A 132 14.85 6.44 -12.27
C LYS A 132 15.62 5.31 -12.95
N ASP A 133 16.65 5.65 -13.71
CA ASP A 133 17.53 4.68 -14.38
C ASP A 133 18.16 3.66 -13.42
N THR A 134 18.33 4.06 -12.16
CA THR A 134 18.87 3.20 -11.08
C THR A 134 17.79 2.40 -10.34
N ALA A 135 16.54 2.49 -10.79
CA ALA A 135 15.39 1.81 -10.19
C ALA A 135 14.72 0.89 -11.23
N TRP A 136 13.45 1.12 -11.55
CA TRP A 136 12.74 0.33 -12.56
C TRP A 136 12.96 0.85 -13.99
N GLY A 137 13.46 2.06 -14.15
CA GLY A 137 13.68 2.77 -15.40
C GLY A 137 13.08 4.18 -15.38
N SER A 138 13.56 5.05 -16.25
CA SER A 138 12.93 6.36 -16.46
C SER A 138 11.55 6.21 -17.12
N TYR A 139 10.71 7.23 -17.02
CA TYR A 139 9.43 7.26 -17.73
C TYR A 139 9.60 6.98 -19.22
N GLU A 140 10.54 7.68 -19.86
CA GLU A 140 10.81 7.53 -21.31
C GLU A 140 11.20 6.09 -21.65
N GLN A 141 12.06 5.48 -20.86
CA GLN A 141 12.49 4.10 -21.08
C GLN A 141 11.33 3.12 -20.96
N LEU A 142 10.59 3.16 -19.83
CA LEU A 142 9.46 2.25 -19.58
C LEU A 142 8.35 2.40 -20.63
N GLU A 143 8.00 3.63 -20.98
CA GLU A 143 6.97 3.92 -21.98
C GLU A 143 7.39 3.45 -23.39
N SER A 144 8.69 3.55 -23.73
CA SER A 144 9.21 3.00 -25.01
C SER A 144 9.14 1.47 -25.06
N GLU A 145 9.10 0.83 -23.90
CA GLU A 145 8.97 -0.63 -23.73
C GLU A 145 7.49 -1.06 -23.60
N GLY A 146 6.54 -0.13 -23.72
CA GLY A 146 5.11 -0.40 -23.66
C GLY A 146 4.55 -0.47 -22.24
N ILE A 147 5.28 0.03 -21.25
CA ILE A 147 4.87 0.05 -19.85
C ILE A 147 4.42 1.47 -19.48
N ASN A 148 3.13 1.69 -19.30
CA ASN A 148 2.61 2.94 -18.76
C ASN A 148 3.11 3.17 -17.33
N CYS A 149 3.32 4.43 -16.97
CA CYS A 149 3.85 4.80 -15.66
C CYS A 149 2.85 5.65 -14.89
N LEU A 150 2.36 5.13 -13.76
CA LEU A 150 1.51 5.85 -12.83
C LEU A 150 2.27 6.15 -11.55
N THR A 151 2.58 7.43 -11.34
CA THR A 151 3.29 7.86 -10.13
C THR A 151 2.30 8.08 -9.02
N ILE A 152 2.61 7.57 -7.84
CA ILE A 152 1.81 7.76 -6.62
C ILE A 152 1.73 9.26 -6.33
N THR A 153 0.51 9.79 -6.32
CA THR A 153 0.21 11.23 -6.28
C THR A 153 0.89 11.94 -5.12
N GLY A 154 0.86 11.36 -3.93
CA GLY A 154 1.46 11.94 -2.76
C GLY A 154 2.96 12.21 -2.90
N THR A 155 3.68 11.51 -3.78
CA THR A 155 5.13 11.70 -3.97
C THR A 155 5.51 12.81 -4.95
N ILE A 156 4.53 13.38 -5.64
CA ILE A 156 4.72 14.44 -6.66
C ILE A 156 3.98 15.74 -6.33
N VAL A 157 3.35 15.82 -5.17
CA VAL A 157 2.73 17.06 -4.66
C VAL A 157 3.65 17.74 -3.66
N PRO A 158 3.56 19.07 -3.48
CA PRO A 158 4.44 19.80 -2.55
C PRO A 158 4.27 19.37 -1.09
N ASP A 159 3.04 19.16 -0.64
CA ASP A 159 2.70 18.78 0.73
C ASP A 159 1.61 17.71 0.70
N GLU A 160 2.01 16.47 0.87
CA GLU A 160 1.15 15.31 0.80
C GLU A 160 0.15 15.25 1.95
N THR A 161 -1.08 14.92 1.60
CA THR A 161 -2.15 14.63 2.55
C THR A 161 -2.84 13.32 2.22
N VAL A 162 -3.75 12.90 3.10
CA VAL A 162 -4.58 11.71 2.86
C VAL A 162 -5.45 11.83 1.59
N GLU A 163 -5.76 13.06 1.12
CA GLU A 163 -6.52 13.27 -0.13
C GLU A 163 -5.78 12.74 -1.36
N ASP A 164 -4.44 12.71 -1.31
CA ASP A 164 -3.64 12.17 -2.42
C ASP A 164 -3.81 10.66 -2.55
N ILE A 165 -4.03 9.95 -1.43
CA ILE A 165 -4.38 8.51 -1.45
C ILE A 165 -5.74 8.32 -2.12
N TYR A 166 -6.73 9.17 -1.82
CA TYR A 166 -8.05 9.10 -2.45
C TYR A 166 -7.95 9.33 -3.96
N THR A 167 -7.09 10.25 -4.39
CA THR A 167 -6.80 10.50 -5.81
C THR A 167 -6.24 9.25 -6.48
N ASP A 168 -5.29 8.56 -5.86
CA ASP A 168 -4.72 7.32 -6.39
C ASP A 168 -5.77 6.20 -6.49
N ILE A 169 -6.61 6.03 -5.47
CA ILE A 169 -7.70 5.05 -5.48
C ILE A 169 -8.74 5.38 -6.57
N GLU A 170 -9.09 6.66 -6.73
CA GLU A 170 -10.00 7.13 -7.78
C GLU A 170 -9.43 6.86 -9.17
N ASN A 171 -8.14 7.12 -9.37
CA ASN A 171 -7.45 6.85 -10.63
C ASN A 171 -7.46 5.36 -10.97
N LEU A 172 -7.19 4.47 -10.00
CA LEU A 172 -7.34 3.03 -10.19
C LEU A 172 -8.79 2.65 -10.56
N GLY A 173 -9.78 3.27 -9.91
CA GLY A 173 -11.19 3.09 -10.24
C GLY A 173 -11.49 3.38 -11.71
N LYS A 174 -11.01 4.51 -12.23
CA LYS A 174 -11.17 4.94 -13.62
C LYS A 174 -10.45 4.01 -14.60
N ILE A 175 -9.20 3.67 -14.32
CA ILE A 175 -8.36 2.83 -15.18
C ILE A 175 -8.94 1.42 -15.31
N PHE A 176 -9.40 0.83 -14.22
CA PHE A 176 -9.92 -0.55 -14.18
C PHE A 176 -11.44 -0.66 -14.22
N LYS A 177 -12.16 0.46 -14.43
CA LYS A 177 -13.63 0.48 -14.50
C LYS A 177 -14.32 -0.08 -13.26
N VAL A 178 -13.78 0.26 -12.09
CA VAL A 178 -14.30 -0.11 -10.77
C VAL A 178 -14.57 1.11 -9.90
N GLU A 179 -15.09 2.18 -10.51
CA GLU A 179 -15.32 3.48 -9.87
C GLU A 179 -16.21 3.36 -8.63
N ASP A 180 -17.23 2.50 -8.67
CA ASP A 180 -18.12 2.30 -7.51
C ASP A 180 -17.37 1.70 -6.31
N LYS A 181 -16.44 0.75 -6.55
CA LYS A 181 -15.60 0.18 -5.49
C LYS A 181 -14.62 1.22 -4.94
N ALA A 182 -14.02 2.00 -5.83
CA ALA A 182 -13.13 3.09 -5.45
C ALA A 182 -13.86 4.13 -4.59
N ALA A 183 -15.05 4.56 -5.01
CA ALA A 183 -15.87 5.51 -4.27
C ALA A 183 -16.26 4.98 -2.89
N ALA A 184 -16.63 3.70 -2.78
CA ALA A 184 -16.96 3.06 -1.51
C ALA A 184 -15.75 3.02 -0.57
N LEU A 185 -14.58 2.59 -1.06
CA LEU A 185 -13.35 2.54 -0.27
C LEU A 185 -12.94 3.93 0.23
N ILE A 186 -12.99 4.93 -0.63
CA ILE A 186 -12.70 6.32 -0.26
C ILE A 186 -13.69 6.82 0.80
N ALA A 187 -14.98 6.52 0.64
CA ALA A 187 -16.00 6.91 1.61
C ALA A 187 -15.75 6.30 3.00
N ASP A 188 -15.36 5.03 3.05
CA ASP A 188 -15.03 4.33 4.30
C ASP A 188 -13.79 4.94 4.98
N MET A 189 -12.75 5.24 4.21
CA MET A 189 -11.55 5.90 4.75
C MET A 189 -11.87 7.30 5.28
N LYS A 190 -12.63 8.10 4.52
CA LYS A 190 -13.06 9.44 4.93
C LYS A 190 -13.92 9.40 6.20
N ALA A 191 -14.84 8.46 6.30
CA ALA A 191 -15.69 8.29 7.48
C ALA A 191 -14.84 7.92 8.71
N SER A 192 -13.89 7.03 8.57
CA SER A 192 -12.98 6.64 9.66
C SER A 192 -12.12 7.82 10.16
N ILE A 193 -11.56 8.60 9.24
CA ILE A 193 -10.77 9.80 9.59
C ILE A 193 -11.65 10.87 10.20
N ALA A 194 -12.87 11.10 9.68
CA ALA A 194 -13.81 12.06 10.22
C ALA A 194 -14.26 11.70 11.65
N ASP A 195 -14.53 10.41 11.93
CA ASP A 195 -14.83 9.94 13.29
C ASP A 195 -13.67 10.23 14.24
N THR A 196 -12.46 9.88 13.82
CA THR A 196 -11.25 10.13 14.62
C THR A 196 -11.03 11.61 14.87
N ASN A 197 -11.05 12.42 13.82
CA ASN A 197 -10.86 13.86 13.91
C ASN A 197 -11.97 14.54 14.74
N GLY A 198 -13.21 14.09 14.58
CA GLY A 198 -14.35 14.60 15.35
C GLY A 198 -14.20 14.40 16.86
N LYS A 199 -13.61 13.31 17.30
CA LYS A 199 -13.37 13.03 18.73
C LYS A 199 -12.33 13.97 19.33
N VAL A 200 -11.31 14.37 18.56
CA VAL A 200 -10.24 15.25 19.03
C VAL A 200 -10.46 16.73 18.71
N ALA A 201 -11.47 17.07 17.94
CA ALA A 201 -11.74 18.44 17.48
C ALA A 201 -11.98 19.46 18.62
N GLY A 202 -12.41 18.98 19.80
CA GLY A 202 -12.64 19.83 20.98
C GLY A 202 -11.39 20.14 21.79
N VAL A 203 -10.25 19.53 21.46
CA VAL A 203 -8.98 19.77 22.18
C VAL A 203 -8.44 21.15 21.83
N ALA A 204 -8.16 21.96 22.85
CA ALA A 204 -7.56 23.28 22.65
C ALA A 204 -6.14 23.15 22.09
N GLU A 205 -5.72 24.10 21.26
CA GLU A 205 -4.39 24.07 20.62
C GLU A 205 -3.23 23.94 21.63
N ALA A 206 -3.38 24.57 22.80
CA ALA A 206 -2.38 24.51 23.86
C ALA A 206 -2.27 23.13 24.54
N ASP A 207 -3.31 22.30 24.41
CA ASP A 207 -3.39 20.97 25.03
C ASP A 207 -3.04 19.84 24.06
N LYS A 208 -2.79 20.17 22.77
CA LYS A 208 -2.38 19.19 21.79
C LYS A 208 -0.96 18.70 22.07
N PRO A 209 -0.71 17.38 22.03
CA PRO A 209 0.62 16.85 22.26
C PRO A 209 1.59 17.27 21.14
N LYS A 210 2.78 17.63 21.56
CA LYS A 210 3.93 17.84 20.66
C LYS A 210 4.49 16.49 20.29
N VAL A 211 4.54 16.21 19.00
CA VAL A 211 4.96 14.92 18.46
C VAL A 211 6.22 15.09 17.63
N PHE A 212 7.24 14.32 17.93
CA PHE A 212 8.45 14.21 17.10
C PHE A 212 8.47 12.85 16.41
N VAL A 213 8.74 12.83 15.10
CA VAL A 213 8.91 11.59 14.34
C VAL A 213 10.38 11.20 14.30
N PHE A 214 10.68 10.01 14.78
CA PHE A 214 12.01 9.41 14.71
C PHE A 214 11.97 8.25 13.73
N ASP A 215 12.46 8.47 12.52
CA ASP A 215 12.55 7.42 11.50
C ASP A 215 13.79 6.57 11.70
N SER A 216 14.95 7.19 11.69
CA SER A 216 16.23 6.52 11.87
C SER A 216 17.29 7.49 12.40
N SER A 217 18.44 6.95 12.77
CA SER A 217 19.59 7.76 13.15
C SER A 217 20.87 7.21 12.53
N LYS A 218 21.79 8.11 12.25
CA LYS A 218 23.13 7.77 11.81
C LYS A 218 24.11 8.77 12.41
N GLU A 219 25.06 8.27 13.20
CA GLU A 219 25.99 9.12 13.93
C GLU A 219 25.22 10.12 14.83
N ASP A 220 25.44 11.42 14.65
CA ASP A 220 24.77 12.47 15.44
C ASP A 220 23.51 13.03 14.76
N GLN A 221 23.05 12.39 13.68
CA GLN A 221 21.89 12.84 12.91
C GLN A 221 20.67 11.94 13.12
N ILE A 222 19.51 12.58 13.17
CA ILE A 222 18.20 11.95 13.24
C ILE A 222 17.47 12.26 11.93
N TYR A 223 16.92 11.23 11.26
CA TYR A 223 16.05 11.38 10.11
C TYR A 223 14.62 11.54 10.58
N THR A 224 13.97 12.60 10.15
CA THR A 224 12.61 12.99 10.56
C THR A 224 11.83 13.60 9.40
N THR A 225 10.58 13.99 9.62
CA THR A 225 9.73 14.55 8.58
C THR A 225 9.29 15.97 8.89
N SER A 226 9.42 16.87 7.89
CA SER A 226 8.95 18.26 7.98
C SER A 226 7.56 18.46 7.40
N SER A 227 7.08 17.53 6.57
CA SER A 227 5.79 17.63 5.86
C SER A 227 5.36 16.25 5.34
N GLY A 228 4.27 16.20 4.59
CA GLY A 228 3.79 14.98 3.95
C GLY A 228 2.81 14.19 4.81
N LEU A 229 2.53 12.95 4.38
CA LEU A 229 1.42 12.16 4.90
C LEU A 229 1.48 11.93 6.40
N GLU A 230 2.62 11.51 6.94
CA GLU A 230 2.74 11.24 8.38
C GLU A 230 2.50 12.48 9.21
N SER A 231 3.01 13.64 8.77
CA SER A 231 2.71 14.95 9.39
C SER A 231 1.22 15.27 9.33
N ASN A 232 0.57 15.04 8.17
CA ASN A 232 -0.87 15.23 8.01
C ASN A 232 -1.69 14.31 8.94
N LEU A 233 -1.31 13.03 9.07
CA LEU A 233 -1.98 12.08 9.97
C LEU A 233 -1.83 12.48 11.44
N ILE A 234 -0.67 12.98 11.86
CA ILE A 234 -0.47 13.53 13.21
C ILE A 234 -1.42 14.70 13.47
N GLU A 235 -1.55 15.62 12.52
CA GLU A 235 -2.46 16.78 12.63
C GLU A 235 -3.93 16.34 12.68
N LEU A 236 -4.34 15.41 11.82
CA LEU A 236 -5.69 14.84 11.83
C LEU A 236 -6.02 14.07 13.12
N ALA A 237 -5.01 13.46 13.73
CA ALA A 237 -5.10 12.79 15.02
C ALA A 237 -5.08 13.77 16.23
N GLY A 238 -4.96 15.06 15.97
CA GLY A 238 -4.96 16.11 17.00
C GLY A 238 -3.59 16.40 17.61
N GLY A 239 -2.50 15.94 17.02
CA GLY A 239 -1.13 16.24 17.47
C GLY A 239 -0.49 17.41 16.70
N ILE A 240 0.68 17.82 17.14
CA ILE A 240 1.50 18.85 16.50
C ILE A 240 2.84 18.22 16.11
N ASN A 241 3.14 18.13 14.82
CA ASN A 241 4.47 17.74 14.36
C ASN A 241 5.47 18.85 14.68
N THR A 242 6.40 18.58 15.61
CA THR A 242 7.36 19.58 16.11
C THR A 242 8.39 20.03 15.07
N THR A 243 8.56 19.28 13.99
CA THR A 243 9.48 19.60 12.90
C THR A 243 8.78 20.10 11.65
N ARG A 244 7.46 20.36 11.74
CA ARG A 244 6.65 20.88 10.64
C ARG A 244 7.27 22.15 10.04
N GLY A 245 7.55 22.12 8.73
CA GLY A 245 8.08 23.27 7.99
C GLY A 245 9.55 23.62 8.26
N GLN A 246 10.30 22.77 8.95
CA GLN A 246 11.72 23.05 9.24
C GLN A 246 12.66 22.77 8.06
N ALA A 247 12.18 22.10 7.01
CA ALA A 247 12.92 21.88 5.78
C ALA A 247 11.98 21.96 4.57
N ASP A 248 12.53 22.29 3.40
CA ASP A 248 11.80 22.27 2.14
C ASP A 248 11.54 20.82 1.66
N SER A 249 12.46 19.90 1.99
CA SER A 249 12.27 18.49 1.73
C SER A 249 11.35 17.86 2.77
N ARG A 250 10.54 16.94 2.33
CA ARG A 250 9.58 16.20 3.16
C ARG A 250 10.27 15.45 4.31
N TRP A 251 11.33 14.76 3.99
CA TRP A 251 12.21 14.06 4.91
C TRP A 251 13.57 14.75 4.97
N PHE A 252 14.14 14.88 6.15
CA PHE A 252 15.41 15.57 6.33
C PHE A 252 16.17 15.06 7.56
N ASN A 253 17.48 15.31 7.56
CA ASN A 253 18.32 15.06 8.73
C ASN A 253 18.31 16.26 9.65
N THR A 254 18.19 16.00 10.94
CA THR A 254 18.30 16.99 12.01
C THR A 254 19.24 16.47 13.10
N SER A 255 19.38 17.23 14.20
CA SER A 255 20.27 16.88 15.31
C SER A 255 19.52 16.52 16.59
N VAL A 256 20.25 15.94 17.54
CA VAL A 256 19.73 15.69 18.90
C VAL A 256 19.32 17.00 19.59
N GLU A 257 20.06 18.11 19.35
CA GLU A 257 19.72 19.40 19.89
C GLU A 257 18.34 19.88 19.39
N THR A 258 18.00 19.61 18.15
CA THR A 258 16.66 19.91 17.61
C THR A 258 15.58 19.09 18.32
N LEU A 259 15.83 17.81 18.57
CA LEU A 259 14.91 16.96 19.34
C LEU A 259 14.72 17.51 20.77
N VAL A 260 15.82 17.89 21.45
CA VAL A 260 15.78 18.47 22.79
C VAL A 260 15.02 19.81 22.79
N ALA A 261 15.29 20.69 21.82
CA ALA A 261 14.60 21.95 21.68
C ALA A 261 13.11 21.81 21.36
N ALA A 262 12.75 20.81 20.58
CA ALA A 262 11.36 20.47 20.28
C ALA A 262 10.57 20.06 21.52
N ASN A 263 11.26 19.46 22.50
CA ASN A 263 10.71 19.03 23.78
C ASN A 263 9.36 18.29 23.63
N PRO A 264 9.32 17.18 22.87
CA PRO A 264 8.07 16.52 22.53
C PRO A 264 7.46 15.80 23.74
N ASP A 265 6.13 15.74 23.72
CA ASP A 265 5.32 14.93 24.66
C ASP A 265 5.29 13.46 24.24
N ILE A 266 5.40 13.21 22.93
CA ILE A 266 5.35 11.88 22.31
C ILE A 266 6.41 11.80 21.21
N ILE A 267 7.10 10.67 21.13
CA ILE A 267 7.97 10.34 20.01
C ILE A 267 7.37 9.16 19.26
N ILE A 268 7.07 9.36 17.97
CA ILE A 268 6.72 8.26 17.07
C ILE A 268 8.01 7.63 16.57
N ILE A 269 8.13 6.32 16.73
CA ILE A 269 9.23 5.51 16.20
C ILE A 269 8.72 4.81 14.95
N ASN A 270 9.25 5.15 13.79
CA ASN A 270 8.95 4.43 12.56
C ASN A 270 9.71 3.09 12.57
N ASP A 271 8.94 1.98 12.55
CA ASP A 271 9.52 0.65 12.40
C ASP A 271 9.86 0.43 10.92
N TYR A 272 11.11 0.68 10.60
CA TYR A 272 11.63 0.66 9.25
C TYR A 272 13.16 0.60 9.24
N GLY A 273 13.71 -0.02 8.18
CA GLY A 273 15.15 -0.04 7.93
C GLY A 273 15.90 -1.10 8.74
N SER A 274 17.22 -0.96 8.77
CA SER A 274 18.12 -1.90 9.45
C SER A 274 18.27 -1.63 10.94
N GLN A 275 17.94 -0.42 11.39
CA GLN A 275 17.96 -0.04 12.80
C GLN A 275 16.67 -0.54 13.48
N THR A 276 16.80 -1.38 14.51
CA THR A 276 15.62 -1.92 15.20
C THR A 276 14.92 -0.84 16.03
N VAL A 277 13.68 -1.10 16.41
CA VAL A 277 12.91 -0.21 17.29
C VAL A 277 13.64 -0.01 18.63
N GLU A 278 14.18 -1.05 19.20
CA GLU A 278 14.95 -1.03 20.44
C GLU A 278 16.21 -0.17 20.31
N GLU A 279 16.93 -0.27 19.20
CA GLU A 279 18.11 0.55 18.92
C GLU A 279 17.75 2.02 18.76
N LYS A 280 16.62 2.34 18.09
CA LYS A 280 16.12 3.71 17.96
C LYS A 280 15.75 4.32 19.31
N ILE A 281 15.03 3.59 20.13
CA ILE A 281 14.69 4.02 21.50
C ILE A 281 15.95 4.16 22.35
N ALA A 282 16.87 3.22 22.28
CA ALA A 282 18.14 3.26 23.02
C ALA A 282 19.02 4.45 22.61
N TYR A 283 19.02 4.83 21.33
CA TYR A 283 19.72 6.02 20.85
C TYR A 283 19.23 7.29 21.56
N ILE A 284 17.92 7.42 21.76
CA ILE A 284 17.31 8.57 22.45
C ILE A 284 17.55 8.47 23.95
N THR A 285 17.18 7.35 24.59
CA THR A 285 17.20 7.21 26.05
C THR A 285 18.61 7.09 26.61
N GLY A 286 19.57 6.63 25.81
CA GLY A 286 20.99 6.56 26.17
C GLY A 286 21.73 7.89 26.06
N ASN A 287 21.10 8.92 25.46
CA ASN A 287 21.72 10.25 25.36
C ASN A 287 21.32 11.13 26.56
N PRO A 288 22.29 11.52 27.43
CA PRO A 288 21.98 12.35 28.60
C PRO A 288 21.25 13.67 28.28
N ALA A 289 21.47 14.25 27.10
CA ALA A 289 20.79 15.46 26.68
C ALA A 289 19.27 15.27 26.50
N CYS A 290 18.82 14.06 26.27
CA CYS A 290 17.41 13.73 26.09
C CYS A 290 16.68 13.37 27.40
N SER A 291 17.39 13.30 28.51
CA SER A 291 16.85 12.75 29.78
C SER A 291 15.68 13.54 30.39
N GLU A 292 15.53 14.83 30.05
CA GLU A 292 14.44 15.69 30.53
C GLU A 292 13.29 15.85 29.53
N ILE A 293 13.38 15.27 28.32
CA ILE A 293 12.31 15.34 27.33
C ILE A 293 11.07 14.63 27.89
N PRO A 294 9.88 15.27 27.90
CA PRO A 294 8.65 14.67 28.45
C PRO A 294 8.36 13.28 27.92
N ALA A 295 8.54 13.05 26.63
CA ALA A 295 8.36 11.74 26.01
C ALA A 295 9.30 10.67 26.59
N VAL A 296 10.55 11.05 26.92
CA VAL A 296 11.54 10.14 27.53
C VAL A 296 11.21 9.89 28.99
N VAL A 297 10.93 10.94 29.77
CA VAL A 297 10.58 10.87 31.19
C VAL A 297 9.35 9.97 31.41
N ASN A 298 8.34 10.11 30.54
CA ASN A 298 7.06 9.40 30.66
C ASN A 298 7.00 8.11 29.83
N ASN A 299 8.09 7.72 29.19
CA ASN A 299 8.15 6.56 28.28
C ASN A 299 7.04 6.58 27.21
N LYS A 300 6.84 7.73 26.57
CA LYS A 300 5.81 7.97 25.54
C LYS A 300 6.40 7.79 24.15
N PHE A 301 6.64 6.53 23.78
CA PHE A 301 7.06 6.11 22.46
C PHE A 301 5.91 5.37 21.77
N LEU A 302 5.49 5.83 20.60
CA LEU A 302 4.50 5.16 19.75
C LEU A 302 5.22 4.52 18.57
N VAL A 303 5.25 3.19 18.53
CA VAL A 303 5.86 2.46 17.40
C VAL A 303 4.83 2.28 16.30
N ILE A 304 5.16 2.73 15.09
CA ILE A 304 4.32 2.58 13.91
C ILE A 304 5.16 1.98 12.77
N PRO A 305 4.75 0.84 12.17
CA PRO A 305 5.37 0.38 10.94
C PRO A 305 5.28 1.46 9.86
N LEU A 306 6.40 1.79 9.22
CA LEU A 306 6.45 2.91 8.25
C LEU A 306 5.40 2.74 7.13
N VAL A 307 5.13 1.52 6.70
CA VAL A 307 4.11 1.22 5.68
C VAL A 307 2.71 1.76 6.06
N CYS A 308 2.40 1.89 7.36
CA CYS A 308 1.11 2.41 7.84
C CYS A 308 0.95 3.92 7.64
N VAL A 309 2.05 4.65 7.43
CA VAL A 309 2.07 6.10 7.20
C VAL A 309 2.56 6.46 5.79
N MET A 310 2.56 5.47 4.90
CA MET A 310 2.80 5.64 3.48
C MET A 310 1.46 5.70 2.71
N GLN A 311 1.51 5.77 1.38
CA GLN A 311 0.36 5.97 0.48
C GLN A 311 -0.51 4.71 0.39
N ASP A 312 -1.08 4.30 1.52
CA ASP A 312 -1.76 3.04 1.73
C ASP A 312 -3.17 3.26 2.32
N ILE A 313 -4.07 2.33 2.05
CA ILE A 313 -5.36 2.20 2.74
C ILE A 313 -5.23 2.18 4.27
N ARG A 314 -4.05 1.81 4.79
CA ARG A 314 -3.73 1.79 6.23
C ARG A 314 -3.72 3.18 6.88
N ALA A 315 -3.63 4.25 6.10
CA ALA A 315 -3.50 5.62 6.61
C ALA A 315 -4.65 6.01 7.55
N ALA A 316 -5.88 5.61 7.24
CA ALA A 316 -7.04 5.89 8.10
C ALA A 316 -6.91 5.21 9.48
N ASN A 317 -6.45 3.96 9.50
CA ASN A 317 -6.20 3.24 10.75
C ASN A 317 -4.99 3.80 11.52
N ALA A 318 -3.94 4.24 10.81
CA ALA A 318 -2.79 4.88 11.44
C ALA A 318 -3.19 6.19 12.12
N CYS A 319 -4.04 7.00 11.48
CA CYS A 319 -4.61 8.20 12.09
C CYS A 319 -5.36 7.86 13.40
N ARG A 320 -6.19 6.82 13.38
CA ARG A 320 -6.91 6.34 14.55
C ARG A 320 -5.98 5.87 15.66
N THR A 321 -4.97 5.08 15.31
CA THR A 321 -3.96 4.59 16.25
C THR A 321 -3.21 5.73 16.93
N MET A 322 -2.82 6.75 16.18
CA MET A 322 -2.20 7.96 16.72
C MET A 322 -3.13 8.67 17.70
N ALA A 323 -4.38 8.91 17.31
CA ALA A 323 -5.35 9.63 18.15
C ALA A 323 -5.68 8.88 19.45
N GLU A 324 -5.81 7.57 19.40
CA GLU A 324 -6.02 6.72 20.59
C GLU A 324 -4.82 6.76 21.54
N TYR A 325 -3.61 6.86 20.99
CA TYR A 325 -2.40 7.00 21.80
C TYR A 325 -2.27 8.40 22.39
N PHE A 326 -2.65 9.42 21.63
CA PHE A 326 -2.59 10.82 22.09
C PHE A 326 -3.63 11.11 23.18
N TYR A 327 -4.82 10.54 23.04
CA TYR A 327 -6.00 10.83 23.85
C TYR A 327 -6.76 9.56 24.23
N PRO A 328 -6.17 8.64 25.01
CA PRO A 328 -6.83 7.37 25.31
C PRO A 328 -8.20 7.55 25.98
N GLU A 329 -8.41 8.63 26.73
CA GLU A 329 -9.66 8.96 27.41
C GLU A 329 -10.79 9.34 26.44
N LEU A 330 -10.49 9.84 25.24
CA LEU A 330 -11.51 10.19 24.24
C LEU A 330 -11.97 8.99 23.42
N PHE A 331 -11.28 7.86 23.54
CA PHE A 331 -11.54 6.62 22.79
C PHE A 331 -11.91 5.44 23.71
N ALA A 332 -12.01 5.66 25.02
CA ALA A 332 -12.36 4.64 26.02
C ALA A 332 -13.82 4.20 25.94
#